data_6ed21f732109a1b49a8da95dad9329b7
#
_entry.id   6ed21f732109a1b49a8da95dad9329b7
#
_cell.length_a   1.000
_cell.length_b   1.000
_cell.length_c   1.000
_cell.angle_alpha   90.00
_cell.angle_beta   90.00
_cell.angle_gamma   90.00
#
_symmetry.space_group_name_H-M   'P 1'
#
loop_
_entity.id
_entity.type
_entity.pdbx_description
1 polymer ?
#
loop_
_entity_poly.entity_id
_entity_poly.type
_entity_poly.pdbx_seq_one_letter_code
_entity_poly.pdbx_strand_id
1 'polypeptide(L)'
;MSEQAENQEATLARFGNPFLRDDAPPVITDPYSVPIEQINVVDGRLFQQDIHWDHFKRLREEDPVHLNEAPGIGRYWSLTKFEDIMFVDKNHELFSSAQGIALGPQIDLNPNPEELKFNSFISMDPPKHDLQRATVSGVVAPPNLAKMESIIRERTCKVLDGLPEGETFNWVERVSIELTTQMLATLFDFPFEDRRKLTRWSDVATAPPGTGIVDTADQRREELLECLAYFTRLWNERVGADEPGSDLISMLAHGEETKNMEPYEFLGNLILLIVGGNDTTRNSMSAGVIALNQNPTEYDKLRADH
;
A
#
# COMPACT_ATOMS: atom_id res chain seq x y z
N MET A 1 -21.27 2.05 28.99
CA MET A 1 -20.79 2.12 27.60
C MET A 1 -21.27 0.84 26.93
N SER A 2 -21.65 0.86 25.67
CA SER A 2 -22.08 -0.36 24.99
C SER A 2 -20.87 -1.23 24.66
N GLU A 3 -21.02 -2.55 24.65
CA GLU A 3 -19.99 -3.52 24.27
C GLU A 3 -19.34 -3.19 22.92
N GLN A 4 -20.08 -2.54 22.03
CA GLN A 4 -19.58 -2.00 20.76
C GLN A 4 -18.59 -0.82 20.96
N ALA A 5 -18.83 0.06 21.92
CA ALA A 5 -17.94 1.19 22.19
C ALA A 5 -16.63 0.71 22.85
N GLU A 6 -16.70 -0.28 23.73
CA GLU A 6 -15.51 -0.90 24.34
C GLU A 6 -14.68 -1.67 23.30
N ASN A 7 -15.32 -2.35 22.34
CA ASN A 7 -14.64 -3.05 21.25
C ASN A 7 -14.00 -2.07 20.25
N GLN A 8 -14.67 -0.94 19.96
CA GLN A 8 -14.14 0.11 19.10
C GLN A 8 -12.95 0.81 19.74
N GLU A 9 -13.02 1.10 21.04
CA GLU A 9 -11.93 1.71 21.80
C GLU A 9 -10.71 0.77 21.91
N ALA A 10 -10.94 -0.53 22.14
CA ALA A 10 -9.90 -1.56 22.14
C ALA A 10 -9.26 -1.73 20.74
N THR A 11 -10.05 -1.64 19.68
CA THR A 11 -9.58 -1.72 18.29
C THR A 11 -8.76 -0.49 17.91
N LEU A 12 -9.22 0.71 18.25
CA LEU A 12 -8.46 1.95 18.08
C LEU A 12 -7.19 1.99 18.91
N ALA A 13 -7.23 1.43 20.12
CA ALA A 13 -6.03 1.30 20.96
C ALA A 13 -5.00 0.33 20.37
N ARG A 14 -5.44 -0.69 19.63
CA ARG A 14 -4.58 -1.73 19.07
C ARG A 14 -4.06 -1.40 17.67
N PHE A 15 -4.86 -0.72 16.84
CA PHE A 15 -4.54 -0.42 15.43
C PHE A 15 -4.49 1.08 15.13
N GLY A 16 -4.94 1.93 16.05
CA GLY A 16 -4.95 3.38 15.87
C GLY A 16 -3.58 4.00 16.09
N ASN A 17 -3.31 5.06 15.33
CA ASN A 17 -2.17 5.91 15.60
C ASN A 17 -2.35 6.53 17.02
N PRO A 18 -1.41 6.29 17.96
CA PRO A 18 -1.53 6.77 19.35
C PRO A 18 -1.66 8.28 19.46
N PHE A 19 -1.24 9.02 18.43
CA PHE A 19 -1.35 10.47 18.36
C PHE A 19 -2.72 10.98 17.90
N LEU A 20 -3.65 10.10 17.53
CA LEU A 20 -5.03 10.45 17.18
C LEU A 20 -6.01 10.26 18.35
N ARG A 21 -5.52 9.94 19.55
CA ARG A 21 -6.33 9.77 20.76
C ARG A 21 -6.60 11.12 21.41
N ASP A 22 -7.70 11.23 22.16
CA ASP A 22 -8.08 12.45 22.89
C ASP A 22 -7.04 12.91 23.93
N ASP A 23 -6.28 11.96 24.47
CA ASP A 23 -5.20 12.18 25.44
C ASP A 23 -3.80 12.35 24.82
N ALA A 24 -3.72 12.42 23.50
CA ALA A 24 -2.46 12.61 22.79
C ALA A 24 -1.81 13.97 23.11
N PRO A 25 -0.47 14.02 23.21
CA PRO A 25 0.23 15.28 23.43
C PRO A 25 -0.06 16.27 22.31
N PRO A 26 0.07 17.60 22.55
CA PRO A 26 -0.07 18.59 21.50
C PRO A 26 0.84 18.31 20.31
N VAL A 27 0.35 18.63 19.10
CA VAL A 27 1.17 18.53 17.88
C VAL A 27 2.31 19.53 17.97
N ILE A 28 3.53 19.06 17.73
CA ILE A 28 4.70 19.95 17.59
C ILE A 28 4.65 20.54 16.18
N THR A 29 4.17 21.76 16.04
CA THR A 29 4.03 22.42 14.73
C THR A 29 5.34 23.04 14.24
N ASP A 30 6.21 23.49 15.17
CA ASP A 30 7.54 23.98 14.87
C ASP A 30 8.58 23.04 15.48
N PRO A 31 9.28 22.23 14.67
CA PRO A 31 10.26 21.29 15.19
C PRO A 31 11.48 21.97 15.87
N TYR A 32 11.73 23.25 15.60
CA TYR A 32 12.85 23.97 16.20
C TYR A 32 12.52 24.59 17.58
N SER A 33 11.26 24.59 17.97
CA SER A 33 10.79 25.10 19.26
C SER A 33 10.98 24.15 20.45
N VAL A 34 11.36 22.90 20.18
CA VAL A 34 11.50 21.83 21.19
C VAL A 34 12.89 21.16 21.09
N PRO A 35 13.36 20.49 22.15
CA PRO A 35 14.52 19.58 22.05
C PRO A 35 14.31 18.51 20.98
N ILE A 36 15.40 18.11 20.30
CA ILE A 36 15.33 17.18 19.16
C ILE A 36 14.78 15.80 19.57
N GLU A 37 15.01 15.38 20.79
CA GLU A 37 14.53 14.12 21.35
C GLU A 37 13.01 14.04 21.46
N GLN A 38 12.31 15.18 21.35
CA GLN A 38 10.85 15.24 21.36
C GLN A 38 10.23 15.12 19.98
N ILE A 39 11.04 15.16 18.92
CA ILE A 39 10.55 15.03 17.56
C ILE A 39 10.15 13.58 17.30
N ASN A 40 8.89 13.36 16.97
CA ASN A 40 8.36 12.03 16.67
C ASN A 40 7.61 12.05 15.33
N VAL A 41 8.28 11.52 14.31
CA VAL A 41 7.77 11.56 12.92
C VAL A 41 6.72 10.51 12.58
N VAL A 42 6.33 9.62 13.52
CA VAL A 42 5.18 8.71 13.34
C VAL A 42 3.85 9.38 13.72
N ASP A 43 3.88 10.61 14.23
CA ASP A 43 2.65 11.37 14.48
C ASP A 43 1.94 11.68 13.16
N GLY A 44 0.86 10.95 12.87
CA GLY A 44 0.08 11.10 11.63
C GLY A 44 -0.51 12.51 11.43
N ARG A 45 -0.65 13.31 12.52
CA ARG A 45 -1.15 14.69 12.45
C ARG A 45 -0.16 15.62 11.74
N LEU A 46 1.12 15.29 11.73
CA LEU A 46 2.13 16.04 10.96
C LEU A 46 1.88 15.92 9.46
N PHE A 47 1.51 14.74 8.99
CA PHE A 47 1.17 14.50 7.59
C PHE A 47 -0.21 15.07 7.23
N GLN A 48 -1.19 14.95 8.12
CA GLN A 48 -2.51 15.53 7.94
C GLN A 48 -2.46 17.05 7.77
N GLN A 49 -1.55 17.73 8.49
CA GLN A 49 -1.36 19.18 8.45
C GLN A 49 -0.30 19.62 7.42
N ASP A 50 0.32 18.68 6.72
CA ASP A 50 1.41 18.93 5.75
C ASP A 50 2.61 19.70 6.32
N ILE A 51 2.94 19.46 7.60
CA ILE A 51 4.05 20.12 8.33
C ILE A 51 5.22 19.18 8.64
N HIS A 52 5.17 17.95 8.20
CA HIS A 52 6.20 16.93 8.44
C HIS A 52 7.57 17.27 7.79
N TRP A 53 7.58 18.09 6.75
CA TRP A 53 8.78 18.43 5.97
C TRP A 53 9.90 19.03 6.82
N ASP A 54 9.59 19.99 7.68
CA ASP A 54 10.59 20.66 8.55
C ASP A 54 11.06 19.72 9.66
N HIS A 55 10.22 18.81 10.15
CA HIS A 55 10.62 17.77 11.11
C HIS A 55 11.67 16.83 10.50
N PHE A 56 11.40 16.28 9.32
CA PHE A 56 12.38 15.46 8.62
C PHE A 56 13.63 16.23 8.21
N LYS A 57 13.50 17.51 7.84
CA LYS A 57 14.65 18.37 7.54
C LYS A 57 15.57 18.52 8.75
N ARG A 58 15.02 18.86 9.91
CA ARG A 58 15.80 18.99 11.13
C ARG A 58 16.49 17.70 11.53
N LEU A 59 15.78 16.55 11.46
CA LEU A 59 16.40 15.25 11.74
C LEU A 59 17.55 14.95 10.77
N ARG A 60 17.40 15.22 9.47
CA ARG A 60 18.49 15.02 8.50
C ARG A 60 19.72 15.84 8.79
N GLU A 61 19.55 17.05 9.34
CA GLU A 61 20.63 17.99 9.61
C GLU A 61 21.31 17.74 10.96
N GLU A 62 20.54 17.42 12.00
CA GLU A 62 21.03 17.39 13.39
C GLU A 62 21.15 15.97 13.97
N ASP A 63 20.25 15.04 13.61
CA ASP A 63 20.22 13.66 14.14
C ASP A 63 19.63 12.69 13.11
N PRO A 64 20.39 12.34 12.05
CA PRO A 64 19.86 11.58 10.92
C PRO A 64 19.49 10.12 11.21
N VAL A 65 19.98 9.56 12.32
CA VAL A 65 19.62 8.21 12.83
C VAL A 65 19.00 8.40 14.21
N HIS A 66 17.76 8.85 14.22
CA HIS A 66 17.08 9.33 15.40
C HIS A 66 16.33 8.20 16.13
N LEU A 67 16.61 8.05 17.44
CA LEU A 67 15.90 7.09 18.29
C LEU A 67 14.60 7.68 18.81
N ASN A 68 13.48 7.04 18.48
CA ASN A 68 12.17 7.42 18.97
C ASN A 68 11.58 6.36 19.91
N GLU A 69 10.58 6.79 20.66
CA GLU A 69 9.66 5.93 21.38
C GLU A 69 8.24 6.48 21.21
N ALA A 70 7.30 5.61 20.84
CA ALA A 70 5.90 5.99 20.68
C ALA A 70 4.98 5.01 21.41
N PRO A 71 3.89 5.49 22.04
CA PRO A 71 2.91 4.65 22.69
C PRO A 71 2.35 3.59 21.72
N GLY A 72 2.29 2.34 22.15
CA GLY A 72 1.81 1.21 21.35
C GLY A 72 2.77 0.71 20.25
N ILE A 73 3.81 1.47 19.92
CA ILE A 73 4.85 1.09 18.95
C ILE A 73 6.12 0.65 19.67
N GLY A 74 6.45 1.30 20.80
CA GLY A 74 7.71 1.12 21.49
C GLY A 74 8.85 1.91 20.87
N ARG A 75 10.08 1.42 21.04
CA ARG A 75 11.30 2.07 20.54
C ARG A 75 11.56 1.71 19.09
N TYR A 76 11.90 2.71 18.28
CA TYR A 76 12.24 2.54 16.86
C TYR A 76 13.25 3.61 16.41
N TRP A 77 13.93 3.36 15.31
CA TRP A 77 14.86 4.29 14.70
C TRP A 77 14.27 4.93 13.46
N SER A 78 14.33 6.26 13.37
CA SER A 78 14.01 7.03 12.16
C SER A 78 15.27 7.30 11.38
N LEU A 79 15.36 6.75 10.18
CA LEU A 79 16.46 7.01 9.24
C LEU A 79 16.02 8.08 8.25
N THR A 80 16.80 9.13 8.09
CA THR A 80 16.37 10.30 7.31
C THR A 80 17.34 10.67 6.18
N LYS A 81 18.55 10.09 6.11
CA LYS A 81 19.49 10.26 4.99
C LYS A 81 19.39 9.09 4.01
N PHE A 82 19.51 9.42 2.72
CA PHE A 82 19.39 8.44 1.63
C PHE A 82 20.38 7.28 1.76
N GLU A 83 21.65 7.56 2.05
CA GLU A 83 22.68 6.53 2.18
C GLU A 83 22.40 5.57 3.34
N ASP A 84 21.91 6.08 4.48
CA ASP A 84 21.56 5.25 5.64
C ASP A 84 20.36 4.34 5.33
N ILE A 85 19.35 4.89 4.65
CA ILE A 85 18.18 4.13 4.19
C ILE A 85 18.63 3.03 3.22
N MET A 86 19.45 3.38 2.23
CA MET A 86 19.98 2.42 1.25
C MET A 86 20.86 1.35 1.89
N PHE A 87 21.62 1.71 2.94
CA PHE A 87 22.42 0.74 3.68
C PHE A 87 21.53 -0.28 4.39
N VAL A 88 20.52 0.18 5.11
CA VAL A 88 19.58 -0.71 5.82
C VAL A 88 18.80 -1.58 4.84
N ASP A 89 18.22 -0.98 3.79
CA ASP A 89 17.40 -1.68 2.81
C ASP A 89 18.15 -2.80 2.07
N LYS A 90 19.43 -2.62 1.80
CA LYS A 90 20.26 -3.61 1.09
C LYS A 90 20.89 -4.69 1.97
N ASN A 91 20.86 -4.55 3.28
CA ASN A 91 21.53 -5.47 4.20
C ASN A 91 20.52 -6.31 5.01
N HIS A 92 19.75 -7.13 4.30
CA HIS A 92 18.73 -8.00 4.90
C HIS A 92 19.26 -8.94 5.98
N GLU A 93 20.54 -9.35 5.94
CA GLU A 93 21.16 -10.18 6.97
C GLU A 93 21.26 -9.47 8.33
N LEU A 94 21.35 -8.11 8.33
CA LEU A 94 21.39 -7.29 9.53
C LEU A 94 20.02 -6.69 9.88
N PHE A 95 19.21 -6.43 8.86
CA PHE A 95 17.93 -5.72 8.96
C PHE A 95 16.85 -6.53 8.23
N SER A 96 16.29 -7.51 8.95
CA SER A 96 15.28 -8.42 8.42
C SER A 96 13.93 -7.74 8.24
N SER A 97 13.26 -8.02 7.11
CA SER A 97 11.85 -7.64 6.86
C SER A 97 10.86 -8.68 7.42
N ALA A 98 11.31 -9.83 7.91
CA ALA A 98 10.44 -10.91 8.36
C ALA A 98 9.60 -10.57 9.60
N GLN A 99 9.95 -9.51 10.33
CA GLN A 99 9.16 -9.00 11.45
C GLN A 99 7.99 -8.09 11.04
N GLY A 100 7.94 -7.68 9.78
CA GLY A 100 6.94 -6.78 9.21
C GLY A 100 7.56 -5.60 8.48
N ILE A 101 6.73 -4.91 7.68
CA ILE A 101 7.14 -3.81 6.81
C ILE A 101 6.57 -2.46 7.23
N ALA A 102 5.79 -2.42 8.29
CA ALA A 102 5.17 -1.20 8.81
C ALA A 102 5.39 -1.11 10.31
N LEU A 103 5.58 0.14 10.79
CA LEU A 103 5.52 0.42 12.22
C LEU A 103 4.09 0.22 12.71
N GLY A 104 3.96 -0.57 13.75
CA GLY A 104 2.68 -0.86 14.38
C GLY A 104 2.87 -1.23 15.84
N PRO A 105 1.79 -1.53 16.54
CA PRO A 105 1.88 -2.10 17.87
C PRO A 105 2.85 -3.28 17.83
N GLN A 106 3.75 -3.35 18.81
CA GLN A 106 4.66 -4.50 18.96
C GLN A 106 3.82 -5.77 18.83
N ILE A 107 4.11 -6.57 17.83
CA ILE A 107 3.38 -7.81 17.57
C ILE A 107 3.50 -8.63 18.87
N ASP A 108 2.37 -8.83 19.53
CA ASP A 108 2.30 -9.74 20.66
C ASP A 108 2.84 -11.08 20.17
N LEU A 109 3.89 -11.58 20.82
CA LEU A 109 4.50 -12.88 20.49
C LEU A 109 3.50 -14.04 20.68
N ASN A 110 2.29 -13.73 21.14
CA ASN A 110 1.17 -14.65 21.25
C ASN A 110 0.01 -14.15 20.34
N PRO A 111 0.14 -14.28 19.00
CA PRO A 111 -0.86 -13.78 18.09
C PRO A 111 -2.21 -14.42 18.35
N ASN A 112 -3.27 -13.61 18.41
CA ASN A 112 -4.62 -14.12 18.37
C ASN A 112 -4.76 -14.99 17.10
N PRO A 113 -5.09 -16.31 17.22
CA PRO A 113 -5.25 -17.19 16.05
C PRO A 113 -6.30 -16.70 15.05
N GLU A 114 -7.19 -15.79 15.49
CA GLU A 114 -8.23 -15.19 14.64
C GLU A 114 -7.74 -13.97 13.84
N GLU A 115 -6.53 -13.48 14.09
CA GLU A 115 -5.97 -12.35 13.38
C GLU A 115 -5.39 -12.79 12.03
N LEU A 116 -5.88 -12.18 10.94
CA LEU A 116 -5.36 -12.43 9.60
C LEU A 116 -3.92 -11.89 9.49
N LYS A 117 -2.94 -12.78 9.58
CA LYS A 117 -1.55 -12.45 9.27
C LYS A 117 -1.33 -12.57 7.77
N PHE A 118 -1.13 -11.44 7.12
CA PHE A 118 -0.75 -11.40 5.72
C PHE A 118 0.74 -11.66 5.56
N ASN A 119 1.11 -12.93 5.42
CA ASN A 119 2.45 -13.28 4.98
C ASN A 119 2.55 -13.05 3.48
N SER A 120 3.28 -12.04 3.05
CA SER A 120 3.57 -11.79 1.65
C SER A 120 5.07 -11.73 1.43
N PHE A 121 5.53 -11.91 0.19
CA PHE A 121 6.97 -11.96 -0.06
C PHE A 121 7.69 -10.65 0.33
N ILE A 122 7.02 -9.49 0.37
CA ILE A 122 7.62 -8.24 0.83
C ILE A 122 8.03 -8.27 2.31
N SER A 123 7.39 -9.13 3.11
CA SER A 123 7.73 -9.37 4.52
C SER A 123 8.48 -10.67 4.73
N MET A 124 9.28 -11.08 3.76
CA MET A 124 10.14 -12.25 3.82
C MET A 124 11.58 -11.85 3.54
N ASP A 125 12.52 -12.62 4.06
CA ASP A 125 13.93 -12.50 3.72
C ASP A 125 14.32 -13.48 2.60
N PRO A 126 15.43 -13.25 1.86
CA PRO A 126 15.99 -14.22 0.97
C PRO A 126 16.32 -15.56 1.68
N PRO A 127 16.21 -16.72 1.02
CA PRO A 127 15.91 -16.87 -0.41
C PRO A 127 14.41 -16.86 -0.75
N LYS A 128 13.52 -17.02 0.23
CA LYS A 128 12.07 -17.17 -0.02
C LYS A 128 11.48 -15.92 -0.71
N HIS A 129 11.88 -14.72 -0.27
CA HIS A 129 11.52 -13.47 -0.94
C HIS A 129 11.84 -13.49 -2.43
N ASP A 130 13.10 -13.78 -2.78
CA ASP A 130 13.58 -13.70 -4.15
C ASP A 130 12.87 -14.70 -5.07
N LEU A 131 12.66 -15.91 -4.58
CA LEU A 131 12.01 -16.98 -5.31
C LEU A 131 10.53 -16.66 -5.61
N GLN A 132 9.78 -16.21 -4.61
CA GLN A 132 8.37 -15.85 -4.81
C GLN A 132 8.22 -14.59 -5.66
N ARG A 133 9.04 -13.57 -5.45
CA ARG A 133 9.05 -12.36 -6.26
C ARG A 133 9.39 -12.65 -7.72
N ALA A 134 10.36 -13.52 -7.98
CA ALA A 134 10.74 -13.92 -9.33
C ALA A 134 9.57 -14.54 -10.11
N THR A 135 8.68 -15.28 -9.43
CA THR A 135 7.51 -15.90 -10.05
C THR A 135 6.62 -14.88 -10.77
N VAL A 136 6.41 -13.69 -10.17
CA VAL A 136 5.50 -12.66 -10.71
C VAL A 136 6.22 -11.55 -11.47
N SER A 137 7.53 -11.45 -11.40
CA SER A 137 8.31 -10.36 -11.98
C SER A 137 8.16 -10.25 -13.50
N GLY A 138 7.91 -11.38 -14.16
CA GLY A 138 7.72 -11.46 -15.62
C GLY A 138 6.55 -10.62 -16.14
N VAL A 139 5.49 -10.42 -15.35
CA VAL A 139 4.30 -9.71 -15.80
C VAL A 139 4.58 -8.23 -16.11
N VAL A 140 5.48 -7.61 -15.35
CA VAL A 140 5.91 -6.22 -15.52
C VAL A 140 7.29 -6.09 -16.17
N ALA A 141 7.82 -7.15 -16.75
CA ALA A 141 9.07 -7.10 -17.49
C ALA A 141 8.92 -6.22 -18.75
N PRO A 142 9.98 -5.51 -19.20
CA PRO A 142 9.90 -4.58 -20.32
C PRO A 142 9.26 -5.15 -21.60
N PRO A 143 9.51 -6.42 -22.01
CA PRO A 143 8.83 -6.99 -23.18
C PRO A 143 7.31 -7.14 -23.01
N ASN A 144 6.82 -7.40 -21.80
CA ASN A 144 5.40 -7.51 -21.53
C ASN A 144 4.75 -6.12 -21.41
N LEU A 145 5.43 -5.15 -20.80
CA LEU A 145 4.97 -3.75 -20.79
C LEU A 145 4.86 -3.19 -22.20
N ALA A 146 5.81 -3.48 -23.09
CA ALA A 146 5.73 -3.07 -24.50
C ALA A 146 4.49 -3.64 -25.21
N LYS A 147 4.10 -4.88 -24.91
CA LYS A 147 2.85 -5.46 -25.44
C LYS A 147 1.59 -4.79 -24.90
N MET A 148 1.67 -4.22 -23.71
CA MET A 148 0.53 -3.54 -23.07
C MET A 148 0.38 -2.07 -23.48
N GLU A 149 1.37 -1.47 -24.16
CA GLU A 149 1.34 -0.06 -24.53
C GLU A 149 0.07 0.34 -25.28
N SER A 150 -0.32 -0.46 -26.29
CA SER A 150 -1.51 -0.17 -27.08
C SER A 150 -2.79 -0.17 -26.25
N ILE A 151 -2.96 -1.13 -25.35
CA ILE A 151 -4.15 -1.22 -24.50
C ILE A 151 -4.15 -0.12 -23.43
N ILE A 152 -2.98 0.25 -22.89
CA ILE A 152 -2.85 1.37 -21.96
C ILE A 152 -3.28 2.66 -22.65
N ARG A 153 -2.77 2.92 -23.84
CA ARG A 153 -3.11 4.12 -24.64
C ARG A 153 -4.60 4.17 -24.99
N GLU A 154 -5.17 3.08 -25.48
CA GLU A 154 -6.59 3.01 -25.82
C GLU A 154 -7.48 3.31 -24.59
N ARG A 155 -7.19 2.70 -23.45
CA ARG A 155 -7.96 2.92 -22.22
C ARG A 155 -7.81 4.33 -21.69
N THR A 156 -6.58 4.88 -21.76
CA THR A 156 -6.34 6.27 -21.35
C THR A 156 -7.13 7.24 -22.22
N CYS A 157 -7.09 7.09 -23.54
CA CYS A 157 -7.90 7.92 -24.45
C CYS A 157 -9.39 7.79 -24.13
N LYS A 158 -9.91 6.55 -23.99
CA LYS A 158 -11.32 6.33 -23.69
C LYS A 158 -11.76 6.96 -22.36
N VAL A 159 -10.93 6.91 -21.33
CA VAL A 159 -11.22 7.55 -20.04
C VAL A 159 -11.22 9.06 -20.17
N LEU A 160 -10.22 9.64 -20.86
CA LEU A 160 -10.11 11.09 -21.03
C LEU A 160 -11.20 11.65 -21.95
N ASP A 161 -11.54 10.97 -23.04
CA ASP A 161 -12.62 11.35 -23.95
C ASP A 161 -14.01 11.28 -23.29
N GLY A 162 -14.16 10.48 -22.23
CA GLY A 162 -15.39 10.38 -21.43
C GLY A 162 -15.51 11.39 -20.30
N LEU A 163 -14.57 12.33 -20.15
CA LEU A 163 -14.64 13.35 -19.11
C LEU A 163 -15.65 14.45 -19.47
N PRO A 164 -16.35 15.02 -18.47
CA PRO A 164 -17.28 16.11 -18.73
C PRO A 164 -16.53 17.39 -19.15
N GLU A 165 -17.04 18.07 -20.17
CA GLU A 165 -16.52 19.37 -20.62
C GLU A 165 -17.23 20.52 -19.91
N GLY A 166 -16.45 21.49 -19.41
CA GLY A 166 -16.99 22.69 -18.76
C GLY A 166 -17.58 22.49 -17.36
N GLU A 167 -17.38 21.31 -16.77
CA GLU A 167 -17.85 20.96 -15.44
C GLU A 167 -16.69 20.55 -14.52
N THR A 168 -16.85 20.81 -13.23
CA THR A 168 -15.92 20.31 -12.21
C THR A 168 -16.21 18.85 -11.91
N PHE A 169 -15.17 18.02 -11.90
CA PHE A 169 -15.29 16.60 -11.56
C PHE A 169 -14.14 16.14 -10.66
N ASN A 170 -14.32 14.99 -10.01
CA ASN A 170 -13.29 14.36 -9.20
C ASN A 170 -12.32 13.58 -10.10
N TRP A 171 -11.10 14.12 -10.27
CA TRP A 171 -10.04 13.50 -11.06
C TRP A 171 -9.66 12.11 -10.54
N VAL A 172 -9.53 11.96 -9.22
CA VAL A 172 -9.13 10.68 -8.60
C VAL A 172 -10.12 9.60 -8.98
N GLU A 173 -11.41 9.86 -8.84
CA GLU A 173 -12.48 8.90 -9.14
C GLU A 173 -12.61 8.61 -10.64
N ARG A 174 -12.60 9.66 -11.47
CA ARG A 174 -12.90 9.54 -12.90
C ARG A 174 -11.71 9.06 -13.74
N VAL A 175 -10.48 9.34 -13.29
CA VAL A 175 -9.26 9.04 -14.06
C VAL A 175 -8.36 8.07 -13.29
N SER A 176 -7.85 8.46 -12.13
CA SER A 176 -6.78 7.71 -11.47
C SER A 176 -7.24 6.33 -11.03
N ILE A 177 -8.38 6.21 -10.35
CA ILE A 177 -8.96 4.93 -9.93
C ILE A 177 -9.40 4.12 -11.16
N GLU A 178 -10.05 4.74 -12.11
CA GLU A 178 -10.56 4.02 -13.28
C GLU A 178 -9.43 3.36 -14.08
N LEU A 179 -8.35 4.11 -14.38
CA LEU A 179 -7.22 3.57 -15.14
C LEU A 179 -6.48 2.47 -14.40
N THR A 180 -6.16 2.68 -13.11
CA THR A 180 -5.43 1.66 -12.33
C THR A 180 -6.25 0.39 -12.18
N THR A 181 -7.54 0.51 -11.92
CA THR A 181 -8.44 -0.64 -11.75
C THR A 181 -8.59 -1.45 -13.05
N GLN A 182 -8.69 -0.77 -14.21
CA GLN A 182 -8.72 -1.43 -15.50
C GLN A 182 -7.42 -2.18 -15.80
N MET A 183 -6.28 -1.58 -15.48
CA MET A 183 -4.97 -2.22 -15.71
C MET A 183 -4.74 -3.39 -14.76
N LEU A 184 -5.12 -3.28 -13.50
CA LEU A 184 -5.07 -4.40 -12.55
C LEU A 184 -5.93 -5.57 -13.01
N ALA A 185 -7.17 -5.31 -13.45
CA ALA A 185 -8.03 -6.36 -13.98
C ALA A 185 -7.37 -7.08 -15.17
N THR A 186 -6.60 -6.36 -16.01
CA THR A 186 -5.85 -6.99 -17.10
C THR A 186 -4.67 -7.83 -16.59
N LEU A 187 -3.90 -7.33 -15.61
CA LEU A 187 -2.74 -8.03 -15.07
C LEU A 187 -3.13 -9.33 -14.35
N PHE A 188 -4.29 -9.34 -13.72
CA PHE A 188 -4.83 -10.52 -13.03
C PHE A 188 -5.71 -11.40 -13.93
N ASP A 189 -6.02 -10.98 -15.16
CA ASP A 189 -7.10 -11.55 -15.98
C ASP A 189 -8.38 -11.73 -15.14
N PHE A 190 -8.74 -10.64 -14.47
CA PHE A 190 -9.87 -10.55 -13.55
C PHE A 190 -11.13 -10.12 -14.30
N PRO A 191 -12.34 -10.64 -13.96
CA PRO A 191 -13.59 -10.22 -14.57
C PRO A 191 -13.74 -8.69 -14.55
N PHE A 192 -13.86 -8.10 -15.75
CA PHE A 192 -13.78 -6.64 -15.92
C PHE A 192 -14.94 -5.90 -15.24
N GLU A 193 -16.12 -6.52 -15.20
CA GLU A 193 -17.31 -6.02 -14.52
C GLU A 193 -17.11 -5.89 -13.00
N ASP A 194 -16.31 -6.79 -12.42
CA ASP A 194 -16.03 -6.84 -10.98
C ASP A 194 -14.79 -6.04 -10.57
N ARG A 195 -14.10 -5.38 -11.52
CA ARG A 195 -12.81 -4.71 -11.29
C ARG A 195 -12.78 -3.74 -10.10
N ARG A 196 -13.92 -3.11 -9.76
CA ARG A 196 -14.01 -2.19 -8.62
C ARG A 196 -13.81 -2.88 -7.27
N LYS A 197 -13.97 -4.20 -7.20
CA LYS A 197 -13.63 -4.98 -6.01
C LYS A 197 -12.12 -4.91 -5.70
N LEU A 198 -11.26 -4.83 -6.72
CA LEU A 198 -9.80 -4.68 -6.54
C LEU A 198 -9.46 -3.39 -5.78
N THR A 199 -10.11 -2.26 -6.14
CA THR A 199 -9.96 -1.00 -5.40
C THR A 199 -10.49 -1.14 -3.98
N ARG A 200 -11.69 -1.72 -3.80
CA ARG A 200 -12.27 -1.90 -2.47
C ARG A 200 -11.37 -2.71 -1.55
N TRP A 201 -10.87 -3.86 -2.02
CA TRP A 201 -9.97 -4.70 -1.21
C TRP A 201 -8.61 -4.05 -0.93
N SER A 202 -8.10 -3.22 -1.85
CA SER A 202 -6.91 -2.38 -1.61
C SER A 202 -7.17 -1.40 -0.45
N ASP A 203 -8.26 -0.66 -0.51
CA ASP A 203 -8.63 0.32 0.51
C ASP A 203 -8.85 -0.36 1.88
N VAL A 204 -9.56 -1.50 1.90
CA VAL A 204 -9.80 -2.28 3.12
C VAL A 204 -8.51 -2.85 3.72
N ALA A 205 -7.58 -3.29 2.88
CA ALA A 205 -6.32 -3.88 3.35
C ALA A 205 -5.39 -2.84 4.00
N THR A 206 -5.40 -1.60 3.49
CA THR A 206 -4.50 -0.53 3.92
C THR A 206 -5.07 0.37 5.00
N ALA A 207 -6.40 0.45 5.12
CA ALA A 207 -7.05 1.32 6.10
C ALA A 207 -7.20 0.63 7.47
N PRO A 208 -6.80 1.29 8.57
CA PRO A 208 -7.16 0.83 9.90
C PRO A 208 -8.69 0.89 10.10
N PRO A 209 -9.27 -0.04 10.88
CA PRO A 209 -10.68 0.04 11.26
C PRO A 209 -11.02 1.36 11.96
N GLY A 210 -12.21 1.89 11.73
CA GLY A 210 -12.68 3.15 12.31
C GLY A 210 -12.20 4.41 11.58
N THR A 211 -11.54 4.27 10.43
CA THR A 211 -11.05 5.42 9.63
C THR A 211 -11.97 5.80 8.46
N GLY A 212 -13.18 5.25 8.43
CA GLY A 212 -14.20 5.56 7.42
C GLY A 212 -14.22 4.64 6.18
N ILE A 213 -13.27 3.71 6.08
CA ILE A 213 -13.25 2.67 5.04
C ILE A 213 -13.94 1.40 5.53
N VAL A 214 -13.58 0.95 6.72
CA VAL A 214 -14.23 -0.11 7.48
C VAL A 214 -14.40 0.35 8.93
N ASP A 215 -15.50 -0.03 9.57
CA ASP A 215 -15.81 0.40 10.93
C ASP A 215 -15.15 -0.50 11.99
N THR A 216 -15.04 -1.80 11.71
CA THR A 216 -14.56 -2.80 12.67
C THR A 216 -13.50 -3.72 12.06
N ALA A 217 -12.71 -4.37 12.94
CA ALA A 217 -11.77 -5.41 12.53
C ALA A 217 -12.50 -6.63 11.91
N ASP A 218 -13.68 -6.98 12.40
CA ASP A 218 -14.48 -8.08 11.86
C ASP A 218 -14.96 -7.77 10.44
N GLN A 219 -15.47 -6.56 10.19
CA GLN A 219 -15.84 -6.14 8.83
C GLN A 219 -14.62 -6.21 7.90
N ARG A 220 -13.46 -5.69 8.33
CA ARG A 220 -12.20 -5.79 7.57
C ARG A 220 -11.87 -7.24 7.24
N ARG A 221 -11.97 -8.12 8.23
CA ARG A 221 -11.70 -9.55 8.07
C ARG A 221 -12.65 -10.20 7.08
N GLU A 222 -13.94 -9.94 7.18
CA GLU A 222 -14.98 -10.49 6.27
C GLU A 222 -14.71 -10.09 4.82
N GLU A 223 -14.42 -8.81 4.55
CA GLU A 223 -14.14 -8.33 3.19
C GLU A 223 -12.85 -8.93 2.61
N LEU A 224 -11.81 -9.14 3.44
CA LEU A 224 -10.58 -9.79 2.99
C LEU A 224 -10.75 -11.30 2.79
N LEU A 225 -11.64 -11.96 3.53
CA LEU A 225 -12.02 -13.34 3.27
C LEU A 225 -12.86 -13.47 2.00
N GLU A 226 -13.71 -12.47 1.67
CA GLU A 226 -14.39 -12.41 0.36
C GLU A 226 -13.34 -12.33 -0.76
N CYS A 227 -12.31 -11.50 -0.62
CA CYS A 227 -11.21 -11.43 -1.56
C CYS A 227 -10.53 -12.79 -1.74
N LEU A 228 -10.18 -13.46 -0.64
CA LEU A 228 -9.57 -14.79 -0.67
C LEU A 228 -10.47 -15.80 -1.40
N ALA A 229 -11.75 -15.85 -1.08
CA ALA A 229 -12.69 -16.77 -1.71
C ALA A 229 -12.84 -16.51 -3.22
N TYR A 230 -12.92 -15.25 -3.62
CA TYR A 230 -12.98 -14.85 -5.02
C TYR A 230 -11.75 -15.30 -5.80
N PHE A 231 -10.56 -14.98 -5.30
CA PHE A 231 -9.32 -15.35 -5.96
C PHE A 231 -9.01 -16.84 -5.89
N THR A 232 -9.47 -17.56 -4.86
CA THR A 232 -9.37 -19.03 -4.80
C THR A 232 -10.17 -19.68 -5.93
N ARG A 233 -11.34 -19.14 -6.27
CA ARG A 233 -12.11 -19.61 -7.43
C ARG A 233 -11.33 -19.41 -8.73
N LEU A 234 -10.80 -18.19 -8.95
CA LEU A 234 -9.98 -17.90 -10.13
C LEU A 234 -8.71 -18.76 -10.19
N TRP A 235 -8.07 -18.99 -9.05
CA TRP A 235 -6.93 -19.91 -8.95
C TRP A 235 -7.27 -21.32 -9.40
N ASN A 236 -8.38 -21.89 -8.92
CA ASN A 236 -8.83 -23.23 -9.28
C ASN A 236 -9.14 -23.34 -10.79
N GLU A 237 -9.69 -22.28 -11.38
CA GLU A 237 -9.91 -22.21 -12.83
C GLU A 237 -8.57 -22.26 -13.59
N ARG A 238 -7.50 -21.57 -13.10
CA ARG A 238 -6.18 -21.56 -13.73
C ARG A 238 -5.42 -22.89 -13.57
N VAL A 239 -5.48 -23.51 -12.39
CA VAL A 239 -4.90 -24.83 -12.16
C VAL A 239 -5.51 -25.90 -13.07
N GLY A 240 -6.80 -25.78 -13.37
CA GLY A 240 -7.52 -26.70 -14.27
C GLY A 240 -7.38 -26.40 -15.77
N ALA A 241 -6.66 -25.33 -16.15
CA ALA A 241 -6.49 -24.96 -17.55
C ALA A 241 -5.46 -25.87 -18.26
N ASP A 242 -5.71 -26.19 -19.53
CA ASP A 242 -4.83 -27.05 -20.34
C ASP A 242 -3.43 -26.41 -20.53
N GLU A 243 -3.36 -25.07 -20.61
CA GLU A 243 -2.11 -24.32 -20.73
C GLU A 243 -2.07 -23.18 -19.70
N PRO A 244 -0.90 -22.94 -19.05
CA PRO A 244 -0.73 -21.83 -18.12
C PRO A 244 -0.91 -20.48 -18.82
N GLY A 245 -1.73 -19.59 -18.25
CA GLY A 245 -1.84 -18.19 -18.67
C GLY A 245 -0.60 -17.37 -18.32
N SER A 246 -0.56 -16.14 -18.83
CA SER A 246 0.51 -15.16 -18.54
C SER A 246 0.08 -14.07 -17.55
N ASP A 247 -1.11 -14.21 -16.96
CA ASP A 247 -1.62 -13.34 -15.92
C ASP A 247 -1.03 -13.68 -14.53
N LEU A 248 -1.16 -12.75 -13.58
CA LEU A 248 -0.59 -12.90 -12.24
C LEU A 248 -1.12 -14.13 -11.49
N ILE A 249 -2.41 -14.47 -11.65
CA ILE A 249 -2.99 -15.63 -10.98
C ILE A 249 -2.40 -16.92 -11.56
N SER A 250 -2.32 -17.02 -12.88
CA SER A 250 -1.70 -18.16 -13.56
C SER A 250 -0.21 -18.33 -13.16
N MET A 251 0.53 -17.22 -13.09
CA MET A 251 1.93 -17.26 -12.65
C MET A 251 2.07 -17.78 -11.21
N LEU A 252 1.23 -17.32 -10.30
CA LEU A 252 1.23 -17.80 -8.92
C LEU A 252 0.79 -19.26 -8.81
N ALA A 253 -0.23 -19.66 -9.58
CA ALA A 253 -0.77 -21.02 -9.54
C ALA A 253 0.18 -22.08 -10.10
N HIS A 254 1.03 -21.72 -11.05
CA HIS A 254 1.96 -22.64 -11.71
C HIS A 254 3.43 -22.44 -11.30
N GLY A 255 3.76 -21.40 -10.54
CA GLY A 255 5.12 -21.16 -10.06
C GLY A 255 5.55 -22.22 -9.04
N GLU A 256 6.76 -22.78 -9.20
CA GLU A 256 7.28 -23.83 -8.32
C GLU A 256 7.25 -23.41 -6.84
N GLU A 257 7.54 -22.15 -6.54
CA GLU A 257 7.64 -21.61 -5.18
C GLU A 257 6.31 -21.07 -4.64
N THR A 258 5.27 -21.03 -5.49
CA THR A 258 3.98 -20.40 -5.12
C THR A 258 2.77 -21.32 -5.24
N LYS A 259 2.86 -22.38 -6.06
CA LYS A 259 1.75 -23.31 -6.34
C LYS A 259 1.18 -24.03 -5.10
N ASN A 260 1.97 -24.13 -4.03
CA ASN A 260 1.59 -24.79 -2.77
C ASN A 260 1.50 -23.80 -1.60
N MET A 261 1.29 -22.49 -1.86
CA MET A 261 1.10 -21.52 -0.79
C MET A 261 -0.11 -21.87 0.08
N GLU A 262 0.04 -21.64 1.38
CA GLU A 262 -1.10 -21.66 2.30
C GLU A 262 -2.08 -20.52 1.96
N PRO A 263 -3.39 -20.67 2.24
CA PRO A 263 -4.40 -19.70 1.84
C PRO A 263 -4.12 -18.25 2.27
N TYR A 264 -3.60 -18.05 3.47
CA TYR A 264 -3.29 -16.71 3.97
C TYR A 264 -1.98 -16.12 3.41
N GLU A 265 -1.03 -16.95 3.02
CA GLU A 265 0.15 -16.52 2.27
C GLU A 265 -0.26 -16.12 0.84
N PHE A 266 -1.14 -16.87 0.21
CA PHE A 266 -1.75 -16.50 -1.08
C PHE A 266 -2.48 -15.16 -0.99
N LEU A 267 -3.36 -14.98 0.00
CA LEU A 267 -4.06 -13.72 0.23
C LEU A 267 -3.07 -12.57 0.45
N GLY A 268 -2.04 -12.77 1.25
CA GLY A 268 -1.02 -11.75 1.51
C GLY A 268 -0.31 -11.30 0.23
N ASN A 269 0.07 -12.24 -0.64
CA ASN A 269 0.68 -11.95 -1.93
C ASN A 269 -0.29 -11.25 -2.90
N LEU A 270 -1.56 -11.66 -2.93
CA LEU A 270 -2.59 -10.98 -3.71
C LEU A 270 -2.77 -9.52 -3.26
N ILE A 271 -2.94 -9.29 -1.97
CA ILE A 271 -3.11 -7.95 -1.41
C ILE A 271 -1.88 -7.09 -1.72
N LEU A 272 -0.67 -7.61 -1.57
CA LEU A 272 0.55 -6.91 -1.95
C LEU A 272 0.53 -6.45 -3.41
N LEU A 273 0.16 -7.34 -4.34
CA LEU A 273 0.12 -7.05 -5.76
C LEU A 273 -1.02 -6.08 -6.12
N ILE A 274 -2.18 -6.23 -5.49
CA ILE A 274 -3.33 -5.32 -5.67
C ILE A 274 -2.98 -3.92 -5.17
N VAL A 275 -2.51 -3.78 -3.93
CA VAL A 275 -2.14 -2.49 -3.33
C VAL A 275 -1.02 -1.83 -4.11
N GLY A 276 0.04 -2.57 -4.43
CA GLY A 276 1.19 -2.06 -5.18
C GLY A 276 0.83 -1.54 -6.57
N GLY A 277 -0.10 -2.20 -7.26
CA GLY A 277 -0.55 -1.79 -8.60
C GLY A 277 -1.64 -0.71 -8.59
N ASN A 278 -2.41 -0.61 -7.52
CA ASN A 278 -3.53 0.34 -7.40
C ASN A 278 -3.08 1.67 -6.78
N ASP A 279 -2.64 1.66 -5.52
CA ASP A 279 -2.46 2.87 -4.73
C ASP A 279 -1.32 3.76 -5.20
N THR A 280 -0.15 3.19 -5.45
CA THR A 280 1.03 3.96 -5.84
C THR A 280 0.83 4.67 -7.17
N THR A 281 0.28 3.99 -8.16
CA THR A 281 0.01 4.54 -9.49
C THR A 281 -1.12 5.56 -9.46
N ARG A 282 -2.22 5.28 -8.76
CA ARG A 282 -3.34 6.20 -8.54
C ARG A 282 -2.87 7.52 -7.92
N ASN A 283 -2.08 7.44 -6.87
CA ASN A 283 -1.57 8.61 -6.16
C ASN A 283 -0.56 9.38 -7.03
N SER A 284 0.30 8.70 -7.78
CA SER A 284 1.25 9.34 -8.70
C SER A 284 0.54 10.13 -9.81
N MET A 285 -0.50 9.58 -10.42
CA MET A 285 -1.31 10.30 -11.43
C MET A 285 -1.99 11.52 -10.83
N SER A 286 -2.57 11.40 -9.64
CA SER A 286 -3.27 12.49 -8.96
C SER A 286 -2.31 13.60 -8.53
N ALA A 287 -1.17 13.23 -7.93
CA ALA A 287 -0.13 14.17 -7.52
C ALA A 287 0.51 14.87 -8.73
N GLY A 288 0.69 14.16 -9.84
CA GLY A 288 1.19 14.73 -11.09
C GLY A 288 0.35 15.89 -11.61
N VAL A 289 -0.99 15.76 -11.59
CA VAL A 289 -1.90 16.84 -11.98
C VAL A 289 -1.78 18.05 -11.06
N ILE A 290 -1.70 17.83 -9.74
CA ILE A 290 -1.50 18.91 -8.76
C ILE A 290 -0.15 19.59 -9.00
N ALA A 291 0.93 18.80 -9.15
CA ALA A 291 2.28 19.33 -9.35
C ALA A 291 2.38 20.17 -10.64
N LEU A 292 1.79 19.72 -11.75
CA LEU A 292 1.76 20.48 -13.00
C LEU A 292 0.96 21.78 -12.89
N ASN A 293 -0.13 21.79 -12.11
CA ASN A 293 -0.87 23.03 -11.84
C ASN A 293 -0.09 24.01 -10.97
N GLN A 294 0.68 23.52 -10.01
CA GLN A 294 1.53 24.35 -9.15
C GLN A 294 2.79 24.84 -9.86
N ASN A 295 3.22 24.17 -10.93
CA ASN A 295 4.43 24.46 -11.68
C ASN A 295 4.14 24.60 -13.18
N PRO A 296 3.50 25.71 -13.66
CA PRO A 296 3.08 25.88 -15.03
C PRO A 296 4.23 25.77 -16.05
N THR A 297 5.43 26.20 -15.69
CA THR A 297 6.61 26.09 -16.58
C THR A 297 7.01 24.65 -16.87
N GLU A 298 6.82 23.73 -15.92
CA GLU A 298 7.06 22.29 -16.15
C GLU A 298 5.95 21.68 -17.01
N TYR A 299 4.72 22.17 -16.88
CA TYR A 299 3.62 21.78 -17.76
C TYR A 299 3.86 22.22 -19.21
N ASP A 300 4.39 23.44 -19.42
CA ASP A 300 4.75 23.92 -20.75
C ASP A 300 5.85 23.08 -21.41
N LYS A 301 6.86 22.66 -20.63
CA LYS A 301 7.90 21.73 -21.12
C LYS A 301 7.29 20.39 -21.56
N LEU A 302 6.44 19.80 -20.73
CA LEU A 302 5.76 18.53 -21.04
C LEU A 302 4.91 18.64 -22.32
N ARG A 303 4.26 19.79 -22.57
CA ARG A 303 3.47 20.03 -23.78
C ARG A 303 4.32 20.26 -25.04
N ALA A 304 5.54 20.71 -24.88
CA ALA A 304 6.45 21.00 -25.99
C ALA A 304 7.24 19.75 -26.46
N ASP A 305 7.36 18.74 -25.60
CA ASP A 305 8.12 17.51 -25.88
C ASP A 305 7.22 16.29 -25.56
N HIS A 306 6.64 15.71 -26.62
CA HIS A 306 5.68 14.59 -26.55
C HIS A 306 6.34 13.24 -26.77
#